data_c86954f77a49085ddfd27391a27a55c9
#
_entry.id   c86954f77a49085ddfd27391a27a55c9
#
_cell.length_a   1.000
_cell.length_b   1.000
_cell.length_c   1.000
_cell.angle_alpha   90.00
_cell.angle_beta   90.00
_cell.angle_gamma   90.00
#
_symmetry.space_group_name_H-M   'P 1'
#
loop_
_entity.id
_entity.type
_entity.pdbx_description
1 polymer ?
#
loop_
_entity_poly.entity_id
_entity_poly.type
_entity_poly.pdbx_seq_one_letter_code
_entity_poly.pdbx_strand_id
1 'polypeptide(L)'
;MPDDVVELVDTVTKRLEREDWPVRWTAPGNAHVTLHFLGEVEPERAQLLRLSLAATVALHERFNLRTADLGVFPNMKRPRIIWLGLYGPAHRLHTLRDDVGGVLETFAFELDDKEFHPHITLGRVRDARTSRIRDLPTKIRARLEQASATGEVTHRNPLPVPVHEVLLVQSHLERDGPRYEVLERYPLKVVDS
;
A
#
# COMPACT_ATOMS: atom_id res chain seq x y z
N MET A 1 9.74 -2.48 4.94
CA MET A 1 9.32 -1.12 5.38
C MET A 1 10.24 -0.71 6.50
N PRO A 2 10.75 0.55 6.59
CA PRO A 2 11.58 1.04 7.69
C PRO A 2 10.84 1.00 9.03
N ASP A 3 11.57 0.82 10.13
CA ASP A 3 10.97 0.66 11.47
C ASP A 3 10.23 1.93 11.93
N ASP A 4 10.74 3.11 11.60
CA ASP A 4 10.09 4.39 11.90
C ASP A 4 8.75 4.58 11.15
N VAL A 5 8.66 4.07 9.93
CA VAL A 5 7.40 4.06 9.17
C VAL A 5 6.41 3.03 9.72
N VAL A 6 6.91 1.86 10.14
CA VAL A 6 6.08 0.84 10.82
C VAL A 6 5.54 1.38 12.14
N GLU A 7 6.36 2.08 12.92
CA GLU A 7 5.95 2.74 14.18
C GLU A 7 4.92 3.86 13.93
N LEU A 8 5.10 4.65 12.87
CA LEU A 8 4.12 5.64 12.46
C LEU A 8 2.79 4.99 12.13
N VAL A 9 2.80 3.93 11.30
CA VAL A 9 1.59 3.16 10.94
C VAL A 9 0.90 2.61 12.17
N ASP A 10 1.65 2.02 13.11
CA ASP A 10 1.12 1.51 14.38
C ASP A 10 0.48 2.63 15.22
N THR A 11 1.19 3.74 15.37
CA THR A 11 0.70 4.89 16.15
C THR A 11 -0.59 5.45 15.57
N VAL A 12 -0.62 5.68 14.25
CA VAL A 12 -1.80 6.21 13.56
C VAL A 12 -2.96 5.22 13.65
N THR A 13 -2.70 3.94 13.41
CA THR A 13 -3.73 2.89 13.48
C THR A 13 -4.32 2.80 14.87
N LYS A 14 -3.53 2.75 15.94
CA LYS A 14 -4.01 2.73 17.33
C LYS A 14 -4.85 3.95 17.72
N ARG A 15 -4.54 5.11 17.16
CA ARG A 15 -5.36 6.31 17.37
C ARG A 15 -6.70 6.22 16.65
N LEU A 16 -6.72 5.71 15.41
CA LEU A 16 -7.94 5.52 14.65
C LEU A 16 -8.82 4.38 15.22
N GLU A 17 -8.23 3.37 15.84
CA GLU A 17 -8.95 2.29 16.53
C GLU A 17 -9.83 2.80 17.68
N ARG A 18 -9.41 3.88 18.35
CA ARG A 18 -10.18 4.51 19.46
C ARG A 18 -11.51 5.11 19.01
N GLU A 19 -11.67 5.33 17.70
CA GLU A 19 -12.91 5.85 17.12
C GLU A 19 -14.04 4.80 17.03
N ASP A 20 -13.74 3.53 17.37
CA ASP A 20 -14.67 2.39 17.32
C ASP A 20 -15.40 2.25 15.96
N TRP A 21 -14.67 2.49 14.88
CA TRP A 21 -15.20 2.30 13.53
C TRP A 21 -15.24 0.81 13.16
N PRO A 22 -16.20 0.38 12.32
CA PRO A 22 -16.26 -0.98 11.82
C PRO A 22 -15.17 -1.24 10.78
N VAL A 23 -13.92 -1.11 11.18
CA VAL A 23 -12.73 -1.27 10.34
C VAL A 23 -11.95 -2.50 10.82
N ARG A 24 -11.47 -3.28 9.87
CA ARG A 24 -10.44 -4.27 10.12
C ARG A 24 -9.11 -3.59 9.82
N TRP A 25 -8.36 -3.33 10.85
CA TRP A 25 -7.06 -2.68 10.73
C TRP A 25 -5.99 -3.65 10.23
N THR A 26 -5.02 -3.11 9.52
CA THR A 26 -3.86 -3.86 9.02
C THR A 26 -2.82 -3.93 10.13
N ALA A 27 -2.28 -5.11 10.40
CA ALA A 27 -1.16 -5.24 11.34
C ALA A 27 0.03 -4.41 10.83
N PRO A 28 0.71 -3.62 11.70
CA PRO A 28 1.79 -2.73 11.28
C PRO A 28 2.92 -3.43 10.51
N GLY A 29 3.26 -4.67 10.90
CA GLY A 29 4.24 -5.49 10.19
C GLY A 29 3.84 -5.88 8.76
N ASN A 30 2.57 -5.72 8.40
CA ASN A 30 2.05 -5.93 7.05
C ASN A 30 2.03 -4.64 6.20
N ALA A 31 2.64 -3.54 6.69
CA ALA A 31 2.71 -2.29 5.94
C ALA A 31 3.53 -2.46 4.66
N HIS A 32 2.93 -2.17 3.52
CA HIS A 32 3.55 -2.30 2.20
C HIS A 32 2.89 -1.37 1.18
N VAL A 33 3.55 -1.17 0.05
CA VAL A 33 2.98 -0.52 -1.15
C VAL A 33 2.70 -1.60 -2.19
N THR A 34 1.47 -1.68 -2.66
CA THR A 34 1.11 -2.63 -3.72
C THR A 34 1.31 -1.99 -5.08
N LEU A 35 2.04 -2.65 -5.97
CA LEU A 35 2.15 -2.24 -7.37
C LEU A 35 1.00 -2.87 -8.19
N HIS A 36 0.86 -4.19 -8.13
CA HIS A 36 -0.17 -4.95 -8.85
C HIS A 36 -0.74 -6.07 -7.99
N PHE A 37 -2.01 -6.38 -8.19
CA PHE A 37 -2.65 -7.57 -7.66
C PHE A 37 -2.76 -8.60 -8.79
N LEU A 38 -2.25 -9.81 -8.56
CA LEU A 38 -2.21 -10.86 -9.56
C LEU A 38 -3.40 -11.83 -9.46
N GLY A 39 -4.18 -11.74 -8.37
CA GLY A 39 -5.25 -12.71 -8.09
C GLY A 39 -4.71 -14.08 -7.73
N GLU A 40 -5.45 -15.11 -8.12
CA GLU A 40 -5.01 -16.51 -7.97
C GLU A 40 -4.04 -16.86 -9.10
N VAL A 41 -2.87 -17.38 -8.74
CA VAL A 41 -1.78 -17.67 -9.68
C VAL A 41 -1.29 -19.08 -9.48
N GLU A 42 -1.25 -19.86 -10.56
CA GLU A 42 -0.66 -21.19 -10.56
C GLU A 42 0.87 -21.11 -10.31
N PRO A 43 1.44 -22.02 -9.48
CA PRO A 43 2.84 -22.00 -9.10
C PRO A 43 3.81 -21.96 -10.29
N GLU A 44 3.52 -22.71 -11.36
CA GLU A 44 4.33 -22.78 -12.57
C GLU A 44 4.40 -21.42 -13.26
N ARG A 45 3.27 -20.71 -13.30
CA ARG A 45 3.18 -19.36 -13.88
C ARG A 45 3.95 -18.34 -13.07
N ALA A 46 3.89 -18.44 -11.75
CA ALA A 46 4.68 -17.61 -10.84
C ALA A 46 6.19 -17.83 -11.05
N GLN A 47 6.61 -19.07 -11.31
CA GLN A 47 8.01 -19.39 -11.56
C GLN A 47 8.54 -18.79 -12.88
N LEU A 48 7.73 -18.79 -13.95
CA LEU A 48 8.09 -18.20 -15.24
C LEU A 48 8.32 -16.68 -15.16
N LEU A 49 7.59 -16.00 -14.27
CA LEU A 49 7.73 -14.56 -14.07
C LEU A 49 9.08 -14.14 -13.47
N ARG A 50 9.72 -15.01 -12.71
CA ARG A 50 10.86 -14.63 -11.83
C ARG A 50 11.99 -13.96 -12.59
N LEU A 51 12.44 -14.56 -13.71
CA LEU A 51 13.57 -14.02 -14.49
C LEU A 51 13.23 -12.69 -15.15
N SER A 52 12.03 -12.58 -15.72
CA SER A 52 11.59 -11.36 -16.39
C SER A 52 11.42 -10.22 -15.42
N LEU A 53 10.81 -10.47 -14.24
CA LEU A 53 10.69 -9.47 -13.19
C LEU A 53 12.06 -9.05 -12.65
N ALA A 54 12.98 -9.99 -12.42
CA ALA A 54 14.33 -9.68 -11.96
C ALA A 54 15.07 -8.77 -12.95
N ALA A 55 15.03 -9.08 -14.24
CA ALA A 55 15.67 -8.30 -15.29
C ALA A 55 15.07 -6.87 -15.37
N THR A 56 13.73 -6.75 -15.32
CA THR A 56 13.04 -5.46 -15.40
C THR A 56 13.32 -4.60 -14.16
N VAL A 57 13.18 -5.14 -12.96
CA VAL A 57 13.38 -4.37 -11.72
C VAL A 57 14.84 -3.91 -11.58
N ALA A 58 15.81 -4.70 -12.02
CA ALA A 58 17.23 -4.35 -11.98
C ALA A 58 17.60 -3.14 -12.87
N LEU A 59 16.74 -2.70 -13.77
CA LEU A 59 16.94 -1.49 -14.58
C LEU A 59 16.58 -0.21 -13.81
N HIS A 60 15.78 -0.33 -12.75
CA HIS A 60 15.33 0.81 -11.97
C HIS A 60 16.29 1.10 -10.81
N GLU A 61 16.66 2.36 -10.67
CA GLU A 61 17.46 2.83 -9.55
C GLU A 61 16.64 2.96 -8.27
N ARG A 62 17.29 2.78 -7.12
CA ARG A 62 16.69 3.04 -5.80
C ARG A 62 16.27 4.50 -5.67
N PHE A 63 15.17 4.73 -4.96
CA PHE A 63 14.68 6.07 -4.67
C PHE A 63 13.93 6.10 -3.34
N ASN A 64 13.61 7.31 -2.87
CA ASN A 64 12.84 7.49 -1.64
C ASN A 64 11.51 8.17 -1.96
N LEU A 65 10.43 7.59 -1.47
CA LEU A 65 9.17 8.27 -1.27
C LEU A 65 9.15 8.90 0.12
N ARG A 66 8.08 9.62 0.44
CA ARG A 66 7.82 10.18 1.76
C ARG A 66 6.38 9.94 2.14
N THR A 67 6.13 9.78 3.44
CA THR A 67 4.77 9.67 3.96
C THR A 67 4.01 10.99 3.75
N ALA A 68 2.71 10.87 3.47
CA ALA A 68 1.79 11.97 3.20
C ALA A 68 0.54 11.88 4.09
N ASP A 69 -0.51 12.58 3.75
CA ASP A 69 -1.76 12.58 4.51
C ASP A 69 -2.51 11.26 4.46
N LEU A 70 -3.49 11.16 5.34
CA LEU A 70 -4.47 10.09 5.33
C LEU A 70 -5.52 10.31 4.24
N GLY A 71 -5.96 9.21 3.67
CA GLY A 71 -7.04 9.24 2.69
C GLY A 71 -7.91 8.00 2.73
N VAL A 72 -8.89 7.95 1.82
CA VAL A 72 -9.80 6.82 1.68
C VAL A 72 -10.05 6.47 0.23
N PHE A 73 -10.32 5.19 -0.03
CA PHE A 73 -10.82 4.72 -1.32
C PHE A 73 -12.23 4.13 -1.16
N PRO A 74 -13.06 4.18 -2.23
CA PRO A 74 -12.87 4.96 -3.47
C PRO A 74 -13.06 6.45 -3.25
N ASN A 75 -13.81 6.89 -2.25
CA ASN A 75 -14.06 8.29 -1.92
C ASN A 75 -14.70 8.45 -0.53
N MET A 76 -14.78 9.70 -0.04
CA MET A 76 -15.34 10.02 1.27
C MET A 76 -16.84 9.71 1.44
N LYS A 77 -17.60 9.52 0.35
CA LYS A 77 -19.04 9.18 0.45
C LYS A 77 -19.25 7.69 0.75
N ARG A 78 -18.31 6.85 0.31
CA ARG A 78 -18.36 5.39 0.50
C ARG A 78 -16.96 4.85 0.81
N PRO A 79 -16.37 5.20 1.98
CA PRO A 79 -15.03 4.75 2.33
C PRO A 79 -15.01 3.23 2.50
N ARG A 80 -14.07 2.57 1.84
CA ARG A 80 -13.83 1.12 1.96
C ARG A 80 -12.42 0.79 2.43
N ILE A 81 -11.47 1.67 2.14
CA ILE A 81 -10.08 1.53 2.53
C ILE A 81 -9.64 2.85 3.14
N ILE A 82 -8.98 2.80 4.29
CA ILE A 82 -8.29 3.92 4.91
C ILE A 82 -6.80 3.70 4.68
N TRP A 83 -6.10 4.73 4.22
CA TRP A 83 -4.71 4.61 3.83
C TRP A 83 -3.88 5.82 4.23
N LEU A 84 -2.56 5.61 4.35
CA LEU A 84 -1.52 6.61 4.46
C LEU A 84 -0.92 6.83 3.08
N GLY A 85 -0.99 8.06 2.58
CA GLY A 85 -0.45 8.44 1.28
C GLY A 85 1.06 8.47 1.25
N LEU A 86 1.60 8.37 0.04
CA LEU A 86 3.01 8.53 -0.22
C LEU A 86 3.21 9.53 -1.36
N TYR A 87 4.26 10.37 -1.25
CA TYR A 87 4.64 11.32 -2.29
C TYR A 87 6.16 11.32 -2.52
N GLY A 88 6.61 12.05 -3.53
CA GLY A 88 8.03 12.15 -3.87
C GLY A 88 8.24 12.02 -5.37
N PRO A 89 9.29 11.36 -5.84
CA PRO A 89 9.50 11.12 -7.26
C PRO A 89 8.50 10.09 -7.80
N ALA A 90 7.21 10.47 -7.80
CA ALA A 90 6.10 9.60 -8.18
C ALA A 90 6.27 9.01 -9.59
N HIS A 91 6.89 9.78 -10.52
CA HIS A 91 7.20 9.30 -11.86
C HIS A 91 8.06 8.02 -11.84
N ARG A 92 9.06 7.91 -10.94
CA ARG A 92 9.89 6.70 -10.82
C ARG A 92 9.08 5.49 -10.38
N LEU A 93 8.17 5.68 -9.42
CA LEU A 93 7.29 4.60 -8.97
C LEU A 93 6.28 4.20 -10.05
N HIS A 94 5.72 5.18 -10.78
CA HIS A 94 4.84 4.92 -11.91
C HIS A 94 5.57 4.13 -13.00
N THR A 95 6.76 4.58 -13.42
CA THR A 95 7.56 3.86 -14.44
C THR A 95 7.88 2.43 -13.97
N LEU A 96 8.33 2.25 -12.72
CA LEU A 96 8.57 0.91 -12.16
C LEU A 96 7.30 0.04 -12.21
N ARG A 97 6.15 0.60 -11.81
CA ARG A 97 4.86 -0.11 -11.85
C ARG A 97 4.48 -0.49 -13.28
N ASP A 98 4.60 0.44 -14.22
CA ASP A 98 4.19 0.24 -15.61
C ASP A 98 5.10 -0.79 -16.30
N ASP A 99 6.40 -0.77 -16.07
CA ASP A 99 7.35 -1.74 -16.61
C ASP A 99 7.11 -3.15 -16.01
N VAL A 100 6.87 -3.23 -14.70
CA VAL A 100 6.44 -4.48 -14.05
C VAL A 100 5.10 -4.95 -14.64
N GLY A 101 4.15 -4.03 -14.85
CA GLY A 101 2.87 -4.30 -15.50
C GLY A 101 3.04 -4.89 -16.90
N GLY A 102 3.89 -4.30 -17.71
CA GLY A 102 4.21 -4.80 -19.06
C GLY A 102 4.74 -6.23 -19.05
N VAL A 103 5.58 -6.58 -18.07
CA VAL A 103 6.00 -7.99 -17.89
C VAL A 103 4.79 -8.86 -17.57
N LEU A 104 3.95 -8.45 -16.60
CA LEU A 104 2.78 -9.23 -16.19
C LEU A 104 1.82 -9.48 -17.36
N GLU A 105 1.59 -8.48 -18.21
CA GLU A 105 0.75 -8.60 -19.41
C GLU A 105 1.31 -9.61 -20.42
N THR A 106 2.65 -9.69 -20.61
CA THR A 106 3.26 -10.72 -21.50
C THR A 106 2.99 -12.13 -21.02
N PHE A 107 2.73 -12.30 -19.71
CA PHE A 107 2.31 -13.57 -19.11
C PHE A 107 0.78 -13.67 -18.96
N ALA A 108 0.03 -12.85 -19.69
CA ALA A 108 -1.43 -12.83 -19.73
C ALA A 108 -2.11 -12.61 -18.36
N PHE A 109 -1.53 -11.77 -17.49
CA PHE A 109 -2.21 -11.28 -16.31
C PHE A 109 -3.10 -10.10 -16.69
N GLU A 110 -4.32 -10.10 -16.19
CA GLU A 110 -5.22 -8.95 -16.29
C GLU A 110 -4.89 -7.97 -15.19
N LEU A 111 -4.54 -6.73 -15.56
CA LEU A 111 -4.20 -5.68 -14.60
C LEU A 111 -5.40 -4.75 -14.36
N ASP A 112 -5.44 -4.14 -13.17
CA ASP A 112 -6.47 -3.16 -12.83
C ASP A 112 -6.15 -1.81 -13.52
N ASP A 113 -7.09 -1.29 -14.30
CA ASP A 113 -7.00 0.00 -15.04
C ASP A 113 -7.18 1.24 -14.14
N LYS A 114 -7.39 1.04 -12.83
CA LYS A 114 -7.59 2.15 -11.91
C LYS A 114 -6.35 3.01 -11.78
N GLU A 115 -6.58 4.31 -11.64
CA GLU A 115 -5.53 5.26 -11.33
C GLU A 115 -4.72 4.81 -10.10
N PHE A 116 -3.41 4.77 -10.26
CA PHE A 116 -2.51 4.33 -9.22
C PHE A 116 -2.15 5.49 -8.28
N HIS A 117 -2.56 5.36 -7.03
CA HIS A 117 -2.19 6.27 -5.95
C HIS A 117 -1.26 5.55 -4.97
N PRO A 118 0.01 5.95 -4.86
CA PRO A 118 0.95 5.35 -3.91
C PRO A 118 0.44 5.49 -2.47
N HIS A 119 0.25 4.36 -1.79
CA HIS A 119 -0.30 4.37 -0.43
C HIS A 119 0.08 3.12 0.38
N ILE A 120 0.00 3.23 1.68
CA ILE A 120 0.02 2.12 2.64
C ILE A 120 -1.39 1.93 3.20
N THR A 121 -1.98 0.76 3.02
CA THR A 121 -3.30 0.46 3.57
C THR A 121 -3.23 0.33 5.09
N LEU A 122 -3.99 1.16 5.81
CA LEU A 122 -4.13 1.10 7.26
C LEU A 122 -5.28 0.20 7.71
N GLY A 123 -6.38 0.17 6.94
CA GLY A 123 -7.52 -0.65 7.30
C GLY A 123 -8.58 -0.73 6.21
N ARG A 124 -9.47 -1.73 6.35
CA ARG A 124 -10.59 -1.98 5.45
C ARG A 124 -11.90 -1.92 6.22
N VAL A 125 -12.80 -1.06 5.76
CA VAL A 125 -14.16 -0.94 6.34
C VAL A 125 -14.90 -2.25 6.13
N ARG A 126 -15.40 -2.85 7.23
CA ARG A 126 -16.23 -4.03 7.19
C ARG A 126 -17.59 -3.68 6.56
N ASP A 127 -18.26 -4.66 5.99
CA ASP A 127 -19.42 -4.47 5.11
C ASP A 127 -20.41 -3.39 5.61
N ALA A 128 -20.71 -2.47 4.69
CA ALA A 128 -21.47 -1.24 4.90
C ALA A 128 -22.99 -1.46 5.13
N ARG A 129 -23.47 -2.68 5.31
CA ARG A 129 -24.91 -2.98 5.44
C ARG A 129 -25.48 -2.78 6.84
N THR A 130 -24.64 -2.50 7.84
CA THR A 130 -25.09 -2.26 9.20
C THR A 130 -25.40 -0.80 9.46
N SER A 131 -26.51 -0.50 10.13
CA SER A 131 -27.03 0.83 10.46
C SER A 131 -26.06 1.76 11.22
N ARG A 132 -24.98 1.23 11.78
CA ARG A 132 -23.90 1.99 12.44
C ARG A 132 -23.04 2.81 11.47
N ILE A 133 -23.17 2.63 10.17
CA ILE A 133 -22.26 3.20 9.17
C ILE A 133 -22.81 4.48 8.55
N ARG A 134 -24.06 4.86 8.82
CA ARG A 134 -24.66 6.05 8.20
C ARG A 134 -23.82 7.31 8.40
N ASP A 135 -23.19 7.47 9.56
CA ASP A 135 -22.37 8.63 9.92
C ASP A 135 -20.85 8.41 9.72
N LEU A 136 -20.44 7.21 9.33
CA LEU A 136 -19.03 6.85 9.20
C LEU A 136 -18.27 7.75 8.20
N PRO A 137 -18.78 8.08 7.00
CA PRO A 137 -18.11 8.99 6.09
C PRO A 137 -17.82 10.36 6.71
N THR A 138 -18.77 10.90 7.47
CA THR A 138 -18.64 12.21 8.15
C THR A 138 -17.60 12.13 9.27
N LYS A 139 -17.63 11.07 10.07
CA LYS A 139 -16.65 10.84 11.16
C LYS A 139 -15.24 10.67 10.62
N ILE A 140 -15.06 9.85 9.59
CA ILE A 140 -13.76 9.67 8.93
C ILE A 140 -13.25 11.01 8.42
N ARG A 141 -14.07 11.78 7.68
CA ARG A 141 -13.68 13.07 7.16
C ARG A 141 -13.21 14.01 8.27
N ALA A 142 -14.01 14.21 9.30
CA ALA A 142 -13.69 15.08 10.42
C ALA A 142 -12.36 14.69 11.09
N ARG A 143 -12.14 13.38 11.28
CA ARG A 143 -10.93 12.87 11.91
C ARG A 143 -9.69 13.03 11.02
N LEU A 144 -9.81 12.82 9.71
CA LEU A 144 -8.70 13.04 8.79
C LEU A 144 -8.36 14.53 8.66
N GLU A 145 -9.36 15.42 8.59
CA GLU A 145 -9.17 16.87 8.60
C GLU A 145 -8.48 17.33 9.91
N GLN A 146 -8.89 16.79 11.04
CA GLN A 146 -8.23 17.06 12.33
C GLN A 146 -6.78 16.58 12.32
N ALA A 147 -6.50 15.36 11.87
CA ALA A 147 -5.15 14.80 11.80
C ALA A 147 -4.23 15.66 10.92
N SER A 148 -4.74 16.13 9.79
CA SER A 148 -4.03 17.05 8.90
C SER A 148 -3.78 18.40 9.57
N ALA A 149 -4.79 19.00 10.20
CA ALA A 149 -4.70 20.31 10.87
C ALA A 149 -3.72 20.30 12.05
N THR A 150 -3.68 19.22 12.83
CA THR A 150 -2.78 19.07 13.97
C THR A 150 -1.36 18.65 13.60
N GLY A 151 -1.15 18.25 12.33
CA GLY A 151 0.12 17.65 11.87
C GLY A 151 0.40 16.30 12.53
N GLU A 152 -0.65 15.62 12.99
CA GLU A 152 -0.58 14.30 13.63
C GLU A 152 -0.07 13.23 12.67
N VAL A 153 -0.31 13.44 11.38
CA VAL A 153 0.18 12.62 10.29
C VAL A 153 0.87 13.52 9.28
N THR A 154 2.16 13.61 9.39
CA THR A 154 3.21 13.76 8.39
C THR A 154 3.47 15.05 7.63
N HIS A 155 2.59 16.03 7.48
CA HIS A 155 2.99 17.25 6.75
C HIS A 155 4.11 18.04 7.42
N ARG A 156 4.25 17.93 8.75
CA ARG A 156 5.31 18.66 9.48
C ARG A 156 6.62 17.90 9.55
N ASN A 157 6.60 16.55 9.42
CA ASN A 157 7.80 15.72 9.45
C ASN A 157 7.59 14.41 8.65
N PRO A 158 7.55 14.47 7.31
CA PRO A 158 7.34 13.31 6.47
C PRO A 158 8.53 12.35 6.57
N LEU A 159 8.24 11.07 6.89
CA LEU A 159 9.25 10.03 6.99
C LEU A 159 9.65 9.51 5.61
N PRO A 160 10.95 9.22 5.39
CA PRO A 160 11.40 8.60 4.15
C PRO A 160 10.91 7.15 4.06
N VAL A 161 10.43 6.78 2.87
CA VAL A 161 10.03 5.42 2.53
C VAL A 161 10.92 4.96 1.37
N PRO A 162 12.03 4.28 1.66
CA PRO A 162 12.96 3.85 0.64
C PRO A 162 12.36 2.72 -0.20
N VAL A 163 12.50 2.86 -1.52
CA VAL A 163 12.15 1.84 -2.51
C VAL A 163 13.44 1.19 -2.98
N HIS A 164 13.76 0.03 -2.41
CA HIS A 164 15.00 -0.70 -2.65
C HIS A 164 14.78 -2.03 -3.38
N GLU A 165 13.58 -2.57 -3.30
CA GLU A 165 13.23 -3.86 -3.86
C GLU A 165 11.74 -3.92 -4.21
N VAL A 166 11.42 -4.79 -5.16
CA VAL A 166 10.06 -5.26 -5.43
C VAL A 166 9.94 -6.68 -4.88
N LEU A 167 8.80 -7.01 -4.30
CA LEU A 167 8.52 -8.32 -3.73
C LEU A 167 7.42 -9.02 -4.51
N LEU A 168 7.61 -10.29 -4.79
CA LEU A 168 6.52 -11.20 -5.15
C LEU A 168 6.03 -11.84 -3.85
N VAL A 169 4.74 -11.63 -3.55
CA VAL A 169 4.17 -12.00 -2.25
C VAL A 169 2.92 -12.85 -2.45
N GLN A 170 2.83 -13.94 -1.71
CA GLN A 170 1.61 -14.73 -1.57
C GLN A 170 0.83 -14.28 -0.32
N SER A 171 -0.47 -14.07 -0.48
CA SER A 171 -1.36 -13.72 0.62
C SER A 171 -2.16 -14.93 1.07
N HIS A 172 -2.02 -15.32 2.34
CA HIS A 172 -2.83 -16.34 2.98
C HIS A 172 -3.92 -15.65 3.81
N LEU A 173 -5.19 -15.93 3.49
CA LEU A 173 -6.32 -15.36 4.21
C LEU A 173 -6.50 -16.12 5.53
N GLU A 174 -6.27 -15.43 6.64
CA GLU A 174 -6.47 -15.94 8.00
C GLU A 174 -7.61 -15.18 8.71
N ARG A 175 -8.08 -15.71 9.86
CA ARG A 175 -9.20 -15.10 10.61
C ARG A 175 -8.90 -13.66 11.04
N ASP A 176 -7.66 -13.41 11.45
CA ASP A 176 -7.23 -12.11 11.98
C ASP A 176 -6.71 -11.15 10.91
N GLY A 177 -6.64 -11.58 9.66
CA GLY A 177 -6.18 -10.78 8.53
C GLY A 177 -5.27 -11.56 7.60
N PRO A 178 -4.75 -10.93 6.54
CA PRO A 178 -3.84 -11.61 5.64
C PRO A 178 -2.47 -11.82 6.30
N ARG A 179 -1.91 -13.01 6.16
CA ARG A 179 -0.50 -13.29 6.39
C ARG A 179 0.19 -13.27 5.02
N TYR A 180 1.26 -12.50 4.92
CA TYR A 180 2.04 -12.37 3.70
C TYR A 180 3.28 -13.24 3.77
N GLU A 181 3.52 -14.01 2.70
CA GLU A 181 4.71 -14.81 2.49
C GLU A 181 5.48 -14.28 1.29
N VAL A 182 6.74 -13.90 1.51
CA VAL A 182 7.60 -13.41 0.43
C VAL A 182 8.13 -14.60 -0.36
N LEU A 183 7.68 -14.74 -1.60
CA LEU A 183 8.13 -15.79 -2.51
C LEU A 183 9.44 -15.42 -3.20
N GLU A 184 9.65 -14.14 -3.52
CA GLU A 184 10.85 -13.67 -4.21
C GLU A 184 11.13 -12.19 -3.92
N ARG A 185 12.41 -11.80 -4.01
CA ARG A 185 12.88 -10.42 -3.82
C ARG A 185 13.67 -9.97 -5.05
N TYR A 186 13.30 -8.83 -5.58
CA TYR A 186 13.92 -8.21 -6.74
C TYR A 186 14.54 -6.87 -6.34
N PRO A 187 15.86 -6.80 -6.14
CA PRO A 187 16.52 -5.56 -5.74
C PRO A 187 16.56 -4.57 -6.90
N LEU A 188 16.29 -3.29 -6.60
CA LEU A 188 16.57 -2.19 -7.50
C LEU A 188 18.09 -1.90 -7.55
N LYS A 189 18.54 -1.34 -8.65
CA LYS A 189 19.92 -0.97 -8.89
C LYS A 189 20.41 0.05 -7.84
N VAL A 190 21.59 -0.21 -7.27
CA VAL A 190 22.33 0.78 -6.46
C VAL A 190 22.99 1.76 -7.43
N VAL A 191 22.84 3.05 -7.18
CA VAL A 191 23.60 4.08 -7.88
C VAL A 191 24.88 4.28 -7.08
N ASP A 192 26.01 3.91 -7.64
CA ASP A 192 27.32 4.27 -7.10
C ASP A 192 27.48 5.79 -7.26
N SER A 193 27.68 6.47 -6.14
CA SER A 193 27.84 7.94 -6.04
C SER A 193 29.20 8.39 -6.52
#